data_a0a01249f8a802e394fad788bdea69da
#
_entry.id   a0a01249f8a802e394fad788bdea69da
#
_cell.length_a   1.000
_cell.length_b   1.000
_cell.length_c   1.000
_cell.angle_alpha   90.00
_cell.angle_beta   90.00
_cell.angle_gamma   90.00
#
_symmetry.space_group_name_H-M   'P 1'
#
loop_
_entity.id
_entity.type
_entity.pdbx_description
1 polymer ?
#
loop_
_entity_poly.entity_id
_entity_poly.type
_entity_poly.pdbx_seq_one_letter_code
_entity_poly.pdbx_strand_id
1 'polypeptide(L)'
;MKYIIILAALLMATVCGAKTPQHKNDKEQPKVLGQNPKREFRGAWIQCVNNQWTGIGRERMQNTLTMQLDELKRCGINAIMFQVRAEADALYESKMEPWSRYLTAEQGRAPQPYWDPLAWMVEECHRRGMECHAWINPYRAKTKGTMALSAEHPYFKNPERFFHYDGLMLFDPGQPENRDYICRVAMDIVERYDVDGLHIDDYFYPYPANGLPIPDDASYEKYGNGMARDDWRRDNVNKFIKQLNESVKSVKPWCKFGVSPFGIFRNKKNDPNGSETNGLQNYDDLYADVLEWVRQGWVDYNIPQIYWQIGHPTADYETLIRWWSENAGGRHLYIGQDVERTVKYNDLKNANEHQMRAKYDLQRSLPGVEGSCQWYAKAVVDNPGNYATMLKEKYHKYPALAPLMPWIDSKAPKKVRKPAIIATKDGPTLFWTAPKFKAPMDNAAWYAIYRFRKGEKINLEKSENLVGITRNTFYNLPEDALGHVYVITALDHMQNESKGVKVKL
;
A
#
# COMPACT_ATOMS: atom_id res chain seq x y z
N MET A 1 81.29 -15.86 -30.73
CA MET A 1 81.30 -14.97 -29.57
C MET A 1 80.56 -13.69 -30.00
N LYS A 2 79.28 -13.58 -29.72
CA LYS A 2 78.57 -12.30 -29.78
C LYS A 2 77.51 -12.37 -28.67
N TYR A 3 77.65 -11.52 -27.68
CA TYR A 3 76.69 -11.34 -26.57
C TYR A 3 75.45 -10.58 -27.07
N ILE A 4 74.27 -11.12 -26.79
CA ILE A 4 72.99 -10.42 -26.99
C ILE A 4 72.55 -9.95 -25.62
N ILE A 5 72.52 -8.63 -25.43
CA ILE A 5 71.99 -7.97 -24.26
C ILE A 5 70.51 -7.80 -24.49
N ILE A 6 69.66 -8.43 -23.65
CA ILE A 6 68.23 -8.19 -23.64
C ILE A 6 67.91 -7.07 -22.63
N LEU A 7 67.47 -5.94 -23.17
CA LEU A 7 66.98 -4.78 -22.38
C LEU A 7 65.54 -5.05 -21.93
N ALA A 8 65.33 -5.27 -20.63
CA ALA A 8 63.97 -5.35 -20.06
C ALA A 8 63.46 -3.94 -19.75
N ALA A 9 62.48 -3.46 -20.52
CA ALA A 9 61.80 -2.22 -20.23
C ALA A 9 60.72 -2.46 -19.15
N LEU A 10 60.94 -1.89 -17.96
CA LEU A 10 59.90 -1.81 -16.92
C LEU A 10 58.87 -0.75 -17.32
N LEU A 11 57.68 -1.18 -17.68
CA LEU A 11 56.51 -0.30 -17.75
C LEU A 11 55.96 -0.12 -16.32
N MET A 12 56.18 1.04 -15.71
CA MET A 12 55.43 1.47 -14.54
C MET A 12 54.01 1.90 -14.98
N ALA A 13 53.06 1.04 -14.71
CA ALA A 13 51.65 1.41 -14.80
C ALA A 13 51.27 2.26 -13.57
N THR A 14 51.11 3.55 -13.76
CA THR A 14 50.49 4.44 -12.76
C THR A 14 49.01 4.05 -12.61
N VAL A 15 48.72 3.30 -11.55
CA VAL A 15 47.32 3.05 -11.12
C VAL A 15 46.77 4.36 -10.58
N CYS A 16 46.00 5.05 -11.42
CA CYS A 16 45.18 6.17 -11.01
C CYS A 16 44.08 5.62 -10.10
N GLY A 17 44.25 5.70 -8.79
CA GLY A 17 43.26 5.30 -7.81
C GLY A 17 42.03 6.18 -7.92
N ALA A 18 41.02 5.71 -8.65
CA ALA A 18 39.69 6.26 -8.56
C ALA A 18 39.19 6.02 -7.12
N LYS A 19 39.12 7.09 -6.32
CA LYS A 19 38.43 7.06 -5.03
C LYS A 19 36.96 6.76 -5.28
N THR A 20 36.56 5.54 -4.98
CA THR A 20 35.14 5.18 -4.84
C THR A 20 34.54 6.15 -3.84
N PRO A 21 33.39 6.79 -4.15
CA PRO A 21 32.71 7.63 -3.16
C PRO A 21 32.32 6.72 -1.99
N GLN A 22 32.92 6.92 -0.84
CA GLN A 22 32.40 6.41 0.42
C GLN A 22 31.05 7.12 0.64
N HIS A 23 29.95 6.46 0.29
CA HIS A 23 28.66 6.78 0.85
C HIS A 23 28.82 6.61 2.37
N LYS A 24 28.88 7.71 3.08
CA LYS A 24 28.60 7.74 4.51
C LYS A 24 27.16 7.26 4.68
N ASN A 25 27.01 5.98 4.90
CA ASN A 25 25.80 5.40 5.49
C ASN A 25 25.79 5.84 6.97
N ASP A 26 25.44 7.09 7.22
CA ASP A 26 24.78 7.45 8.48
C ASP A 26 23.41 6.76 8.40
N LYS A 27 23.34 5.50 8.85
CA LYS A 27 22.10 4.80 9.11
C LYS A 27 21.40 5.60 10.22
N GLU A 28 20.57 6.56 9.84
CA GLU A 28 19.60 7.12 10.80
C GLU A 28 18.89 5.93 11.44
N GLN A 29 18.95 5.88 12.78
CA GLN A 29 18.24 4.83 13.51
C GLN A 29 16.75 4.89 13.12
N PRO A 30 16.10 3.76 12.83
CA PRO A 30 14.71 3.72 12.45
C PRO A 30 13.88 4.45 13.50
N LYS A 31 13.16 5.47 13.06
CA LYS A 31 12.40 6.38 13.93
C LYS A 31 11.16 5.67 14.45
N VAL A 32 10.86 5.83 15.74
CA VAL A 32 9.56 5.42 16.30
C VAL A 32 8.51 6.51 16.04
N LEU A 33 7.26 6.12 15.82
CA LEU A 33 6.18 7.07 15.50
C LEU A 33 5.85 8.02 16.68
N GLY A 34 5.91 7.52 17.90
CA GLY A 34 5.49 8.28 19.09
C GLY A 34 3.98 8.51 19.16
N GLN A 35 3.57 9.44 20.05
CA GLN A 35 2.15 9.59 20.40
C GLN A 35 1.33 10.33 19.33
N ASN A 36 1.84 11.43 18.78
CA ASN A 36 1.17 12.27 17.77
C ASN A 36 2.09 12.45 16.55
N PRO A 37 2.25 11.42 15.71
CA PRO A 37 3.17 11.52 14.58
C PRO A 37 2.66 12.51 13.53
N LYS A 38 3.55 13.34 12.99
CA LYS A 38 3.25 14.17 11.81
C LYS A 38 3.01 13.32 10.57
N ARG A 39 3.68 12.16 10.49
CA ARG A 39 3.60 11.22 9.37
C ARG A 39 3.29 9.83 9.91
N GLU A 40 2.26 9.22 9.34
CA GLU A 40 1.82 7.87 9.66
C GLU A 40 0.93 7.37 8.53
N PHE A 41 1.18 6.17 8.04
CA PHE A 41 0.25 5.52 7.13
C PHE A 41 -0.97 5.01 7.91
N ARG A 42 -2.15 5.41 7.50
CA ARG A 42 -3.43 5.06 8.11
C ARG A 42 -4.36 4.54 7.04
N GLY A 43 -4.20 3.27 6.69
CA GLY A 43 -4.92 2.63 5.61
C GLY A 43 -6.19 1.91 6.04
N ALA A 44 -7.09 1.66 5.07
CA ALA A 44 -8.19 0.74 5.21
C ALA A 44 -8.44 0.01 3.89
N TRP A 45 -8.70 -1.31 3.95
CA TRP A 45 -9.09 -2.08 2.78
C TRP A 45 -10.60 -1.97 2.53
N ILE A 46 -10.96 -1.71 1.27
CA ILE A 46 -12.33 -1.81 0.76
C ILE A 46 -12.34 -2.95 -0.26
N GLN A 47 -12.77 -4.13 0.19
CA GLN A 47 -12.84 -5.32 -0.64
C GLN A 47 -14.10 -5.35 -1.51
N CYS A 48 -14.03 -5.99 -2.68
CA CYS A 48 -15.21 -6.31 -3.47
C CYS A 48 -15.75 -7.71 -3.15
N VAL A 49 -14.88 -8.65 -2.77
CA VAL A 49 -15.31 -9.98 -2.31
C VAL A 49 -16.08 -9.90 -0.98
N ASN A 50 -17.17 -10.66 -0.84
CA ASN A 50 -18.04 -10.63 0.35
C ASN A 50 -18.53 -9.23 0.73
N ASN A 51 -18.76 -8.38 -0.27
CA ASN A 51 -19.17 -7.00 -0.05
C ASN A 51 -20.71 -6.87 0.12
N GLN A 52 -21.12 -5.67 0.49
CA GLN A 52 -22.51 -5.31 0.71
C GLN A 52 -23.17 -4.57 -0.47
N TRP A 53 -22.48 -4.40 -1.60
CA TRP A 53 -22.95 -3.61 -2.74
C TRP A 53 -23.16 -4.40 -4.03
N THR A 54 -22.89 -5.71 -4.03
CA THR A 54 -23.06 -6.54 -5.23
C THR A 54 -24.50 -6.46 -5.76
N GLY A 55 -24.68 -5.97 -6.98
CA GLY A 55 -25.96 -5.90 -7.65
C GLY A 55 -26.95 -4.86 -7.11
N ILE A 56 -26.57 -3.98 -6.19
CA ILE A 56 -27.46 -2.96 -5.62
C ILE A 56 -27.61 -1.70 -6.48
N GLY A 57 -26.89 -1.62 -7.59
CA GLY A 57 -26.92 -0.49 -8.52
C GLY A 57 -26.01 0.68 -8.12
N ARG A 58 -25.77 1.57 -9.08
CA ARG A 58 -24.84 2.69 -8.99
C ARG A 58 -25.09 3.59 -7.78
N GLU A 59 -26.30 4.13 -7.69
CA GLU A 59 -26.65 5.15 -6.68
C GLU A 59 -26.45 4.63 -5.25
N ARG A 60 -26.98 3.44 -4.95
CA ARG A 60 -26.85 2.84 -3.61
C ARG A 60 -25.41 2.50 -3.29
N MET A 61 -24.63 2.02 -4.26
CA MET A 61 -23.20 1.74 -4.07
C MET A 61 -22.43 3.02 -3.79
N GLN A 62 -22.64 4.09 -4.58
CA GLN A 62 -21.99 5.38 -4.38
C GLN A 62 -22.35 5.98 -3.01
N ASN A 63 -23.63 5.95 -2.62
CA ASN A 63 -24.07 6.44 -1.31
C ASN A 63 -23.43 5.66 -0.16
N THR A 64 -23.37 4.33 -0.26
CA THR A 64 -22.73 3.47 0.75
C THR A 64 -21.25 3.79 0.89
N LEU A 65 -20.53 3.86 -0.23
CA LEU A 65 -19.09 4.15 -0.23
C LEU A 65 -18.81 5.59 0.23
N THR A 66 -19.64 6.57 -0.15
CA THR A 66 -19.54 7.96 0.32
C THR A 66 -19.62 8.03 1.85
N MET A 67 -20.63 7.38 2.45
CA MET A 67 -20.77 7.33 3.92
C MET A 67 -19.55 6.65 4.59
N GLN A 68 -19.06 5.55 4.02
CA GLN A 68 -17.86 4.89 4.53
C GLN A 68 -16.63 5.79 4.45
N LEU A 69 -16.39 6.43 3.30
CA LEU A 69 -15.24 7.32 3.11
C LEU A 69 -15.29 8.54 4.05
N ASP A 70 -16.47 9.10 4.28
CA ASP A 70 -16.66 10.23 5.20
C ASP A 70 -16.36 9.83 6.63
N GLU A 71 -16.82 8.64 7.09
CA GLU A 71 -16.49 8.16 8.43
C GLU A 71 -15.02 7.77 8.57
N LEU A 72 -14.44 7.11 7.58
CA LEU A 72 -13.01 6.80 7.55
C LEU A 72 -12.16 8.07 7.63
N LYS A 73 -12.54 9.12 6.90
CA LYS A 73 -11.87 10.43 7.00
C LYS A 73 -11.99 11.02 8.40
N ARG A 74 -13.17 10.95 9.05
CA ARG A 74 -13.36 11.37 10.44
C ARG A 74 -12.50 10.56 11.42
N CYS A 75 -12.28 9.28 11.12
CA CYS A 75 -11.37 8.41 11.88
C CYS A 75 -9.88 8.65 11.57
N GLY A 76 -9.55 9.64 10.74
CA GLY A 76 -8.18 10.02 10.40
C GLY A 76 -7.49 9.07 9.42
N ILE A 77 -8.22 8.20 8.71
CA ILE A 77 -7.69 7.38 7.61
C ILE A 77 -7.22 8.29 6.48
N ASN A 78 -6.06 7.99 5.89
CA ASN A 78 -5.43 8.76 4.83
C ASN A 78 -5.09 7.96 3.57
N ALA A 79 -5.39 6.66 3.54
CA ALA A 79 -5.21 5.81 2.36
C ALA A 79 -6.29 4.72 2.27
N ILE A 80 -6.78 4.46 1.07
CA ILE A 80 -7.75 3.40 0.76
C ILE A 80 -7.13 2.39 -0.19
N MET A 81 -7.17 1.09 0.20
CA MET A 81 -6.84 -0.05 -0.65
C MET A 81 -8.15 -0.56 -1.27
N PHE A 82 -8.47 -0.12 -2.48
CA PHE A 82 -9.72 -0.47 -3.16
C PHE A 82 -9.54 -1.67 -4.06
N GLN A 83 -10.20 -2.80 -3.76
CA GLN A 83 -10.12 -4.01 -4.58
C GLN A 83 -10.87 -3.84 -5.89
N VAL A 84 -10.12 -3.82 -6.99
CA VAL A 84 -10.64 -3.57 -8.34
C VAL A 84 -10.55 -4.78 -9.26
N ARG A 85 -9.82 -5.83 -8.85
CA ARG A 85 -9.67 -7.06 -9.61
C ARG A 85 -9.61 -8.27 -8.67
N ALA A 86 -10.62 -9.09 -8.66
CA ALA A 86 -10.74 -10.22 -7.74
C ALA A 86 -10.62 -11.60 -8.41
N GLU A 87 -11.13 -11.77 -9.63
CA GLU A 87 -11.29 -13.05 -10.33
C GLU A 87 -10.93 -12.93 -11.83
N ALA A 88 -9.85 -12.27 -12.18
CA ALA A 88 -9.52 -11.88 -13.55
C ALA A 88 -10.69 -11.13 -14.20
N ASP A 89 -11.27 -10.23 -13.44
CA ASP A 89 -12.41 -9.38 -13.78
C ASP A 89 -12.21 -7.99 -13.16
N ALA A 90 -12.97 -6.99 -13.60
CA ALA A 90 -12.68 -5.61 -13.28
C ALA A 90 -13.87 -4.85 -12.67
N LEU A 91 -13.58 -4.02 -11.63
CA LEU A 91 -14.45 -2.96 -11.14
C LEU A 91 -14.11 -1.61 -11.78
N TYR A 92 -13.68 -1.64 -13.02
CA TYR A 92 -13.36 -0.47 -13.84
C TYR A 92 -13.56 -0.84 -15.32
N GLU A 93 -13.61 0.14 -16.20
CA GLU A 93 -13.68 -0.12 -17.63
C GLU A 93 -12.37 -0.74 -18.13
N SER A 94 -12.31 -2.07 -18.20
CA SER A 94 -11.16 -2.81 -18.72
C SER A 94 -11.38 -3.21 -20.17
N LYS A 95 -10.32 -3.11 -20.98
CA LYS A 95 -10.29 -3.67 -22.34
C LYS A 95 -9.75 -5.10 -22.39
N MET A 96 -9.29 -5.61 -21.26
CA MET A 96 -8.59 -6.90 -21.16
C MET A 96 -9.40 -7.96 -20.43
N GLU A 97 -10.22 -7.56 -19.48
CA GLU A 97 -10.95 -8.46 -18.59
C GLU A 97 -12.42 -8.03 -18.49
N PRO A 98 -13.36 -8.96 -18.26
CA PRO A 98 -14.78 -8.64 -18.16
C PRO A 98 -15.11 -7.81 -16.90
N TRP A 99 -16.26 -7.16 -16.90
CA TRP A 99 -16.82 -6.55 -15.70
C TRP A 99 -17.01 -7.59 -14.60
N SER A 100 -16.68 -7.21 -13.38
CA SER A 100 -16.77 -8.10 -12.23
C SER A 100 -18.23 -8.39 -11.81
N ARG A 101 -18.51 -9.66 -11.48
CA ARG A 101 -19.77 -10.04 -10.84
C ARG A 101 -20.00 -9.38 -9.49
N TYR A 102 -18.95 -8.97 -8.81
CA TYR A 102 -19.05 -8.24 -7.54
C TYR A 102 -19.61 -6.81 -7.71
N LEU A 103 -19.72 -6.33 -8.95
CA LEU A 103 -20.37 -5.06 -9.25
C LEU A 103 -21.85 -5.25 -9.61
N THR A 104 -22.14 -6.18 -10.52
CA THR A 104 -23.45 -6.31 -11.17
C THR A 104 -24.18 -7.63 -10.87
N ALA A 105 -23.60 -8.49 -10.03
CA ALA A 105 -24.00 -9.87 -9.75
C ALA A 105 -23.77 -10.85 -10.94
N GLU A 106 -23.35 -10.35 -12.11
CA GLU A 106 -23.09 -11.14 -13.30
C GLU A 106 -21.77 -10.70 -13.94
N GLN A 107 -20.83 -11.64 -14.11
CA GLN A 107 -19.54 -11.32 -14.75
C GLN A 107 -19.71 -11.02 -16.24
N GLY A 108 -19.06 -9.96 -16.72
CA GLY A 108 -19.17 -9.47 -18.11
C GLY A 108 -20.27 -8.43 -18.31
N ARG A 109 -21.20 -8.28 -17.37
CA ARG A 109 -22.28 -7.31 -17.45
C ARG A 109 -21.81 -5.93 -16.97
N ALA A 110 -21.83 -4.95 -17.88
CA ALA A 110 -21.53 -3.55 -17.53
C ALA A 110 -22.59 -2.96 -16.57
N PRO A 111 -22.21 -2.06 -15.65
CA PRO A 111 -23.15 -1.41 -14.76
C PRO A 111 -24.14 -0.51 -15.51
N GLN A 112 -25.39 -0.49 -15.06
CA GLN A 112 -26.46 0.35 -15.61
C GLN A 112 -27.15 1.13 -14.48
N PRO A 113 -27.21 2.48 -14.55
CA PRO A 113 -26.54 3.34 -15.55
C PRO A 113 -25.02 3.19 -15.50
N TYR A 114 -24.38 3.39 -16.67
CA TYR A 114 -22.94 3.23 -16.82
C TYR A 114 -22.15 4.18 -15.91
N TRP A 115 -21.09 3.66 -15.28
CA TRP A 115 -20.10 4.41 -14.51
C TRP A 115 -18.85 3.57 -14.31
N ASP A 116 -17.73 4.21 -13.99
CA ASP A 116 -16.47 3.55 -13.67
C ASP A 116 -16.20 3.66 -12.16
N PRO A 117 -16.30 2.54 -11.41
CA PRO A 117 -16.09 2.54 -9.96
C PRO A 117 -14.68 2.99 -9.53
N LEU A 118 -13.63 2.62 -10.27
CA LEU A 118 -12.27 3.01 -9.92
C LEU A 118 -12.04 4.50 -10.15
N ALA A 119 -12.48 5.04 -11.28
CA ALA A 119 -12.38 6.48 -11.56
C ALA A 119 -13.09 7.29 -10.47
N TRP A 120 -14.31 6.89 -10.11
CA TRP A 120 -15.10 7.52 -9.05
C TRP A 120 -14.41 7.42 -7.68
N MET A 121 -13.86 6.25 -7.31
CA MET A 121 -13.18 6.04 -6.03
C MET A 121 -11.92 6.90 -5.90
N VAL A 122 -11.12 7.00 -6.96
CA VAL A 122 -9.94 7.87 -7.00
C VAL A 122 -10.34 9.32 -6.72
N GLU A 123 -11.36 9.83 -7.42
CA GLU A 123 -11.85 11.20 -7.24
C GLU A 123 -12.36 11.44 -5.80
N GLU A 124 -13.14 10.51 -5.25
CA GLU A 124 -13.69 10.60 -3.91
C GLU A 124 -12.63 10.53 -2.80
N CYS A 125 -11.60 9.70 -2.98
CA CYS A 125 -10.44 9.67 -2.08
C CYS A 125 -9.67 11.01 -2.13
N HIS A 126 -9.35 11.48 -3.32
CA HIS A 126 -8.59 12.70 -3.52
C HIS A 126 -9.33 13.93 -3.00
N ARG A 127 -10.66 14.00 -3.20
CA ARG A 127 -11.52 15.07 -2.64
C ARG A 127 -11.44 15.15 -1.12
N ARG A 128 -11.21 14.01 -0.45
CA ARG A 128 -11.07 13.91 1.02
C ARG A 128 -9.61 14.04 1.49
N GLY A 129 -8.65 14.22 0.60
CA GLY A 129 -7.22 14.25 0.95
C GLY A 129 -6.71 12.88 1.40
N MET A 130 -7.21 11.81 0.79
CA MET A 130 -6.78 10.41 0.99
C MET A 130 -6.14 9.86 -0.28
N GLU A 131 -5.12 9.02 -0.14
CA GLU A 131 -4.56 8.24 -1.24
C GLU A 131 -5.52 7.11 -1.65
N CYS A 132 -5.52 6.77 -2.94
CA CYS A 132 -6.25 5.63 -3.49
C CYS A 132 -5.27 4.64 -4.12
N HIS A 133 -5.17 3.44 -3.54
CA HIS A 133 -4.36 2.35 -4.07
C HIS A 133 -5.28 1.31 -4.72
N ALA A 134 -5.06 1.03 -6.00
CA ALA A 134 -5.78 -0.03 -6.69
C ALA A 134 -5.28 -1.41 -6.20
N TRP A 135 -6.16 -2.19 -5.59
CA TRP A 135 -5.83 -3.52 -5.12
C TRP A 135 -6.29 -4.57 -6.13
N ILE A 136 -5.35 -5.36 -6.62
CA ILE A 136 -5.59 -6.49 -7.52
C ILE A 136 -5.19 -7.81 -6.85
N ASN A 137 -5.97 -8.86 -7.06
CA ASN A 137 -5.51 -10.22 -6.83
C ASN A 137 -4.84 -10.72 -8.13
N PRO A 138 -3.54 -11.05 -8.11
CA PRO A 138 -2.83 -11.32 -9.36
C PRO A 138 -3.23 -12.63 -10.04
N TYR A 139 -3.35 -13.73 -9.30
CA TYR A 139 -3.45 -15.07 -9.89
C TYR A 139 -4.82 -15.71 -9.81
N ARG A 140 -5.73 -15.21 -8.97
CA ARG A 140 -7.07 -15.76 -8.88
C ARG A 140 -7.88 -15.46 -10.13
N ALA A 141 -8.42 -16.50 -10.75
CA ALA A 141 -9.28 -16.41 -11.92
C ALA A 141 -10.73 -16.80 -11.63
N LYS A 142 -10.96 -17.62 -10.58
CA LYS A 142 -12.30 -18.00 -10.11
C LYS A 142 -12.26 -18.40 -8.65
N THR A 143 -13.23 -17.95 -7.86
CA THR A 143 -13.46 -18.44 -6.49
C THR A 143 -14.47 -19.59 -6.46
N LYS A 144 -14.60 -20.25 -5.31
CA LYS A 144 -15.59 -21.33 -5.10
C LYS A 144 -17.04 -20.86 -5.30
N GLY A 145 -17.32 -19.57 -5.04
CA GLY A 145 -18.65 -18.99 -5.15
C GLY A 145 -19.05 -18.52 -6.56
N THR A 146 -18.15 -18.60 -7.55
CA THR A 146 -18.45 -18.17 -8.92
C THR A 146 -19.06 -19.31 -9.72
N MET A 147 -20.34 -19.16 -10.08
CA MET A 147 -21.11 -20.21 -10.80
C MET A 147 -20.71 -20.28 -12.26
N ALA A 148 -20.60 -19.15 -12.95
CA ALA A 148 -20.28 -19.07 -14.37
C ALA A 148 -19.26 -17.96 -14.65
N LEU A 149 -18.41 -18.17 -15.64
CA LEU A 149 -17.48 -17.15 -16.17
C LEU A 149 -18.12 -16.50 -17.41
N SER A 150 -17.86 -15.22 -17.60
CA SER A 150 -18.16 -14.53 -18.86
C SER A 150 -17.38 -15.15 -20.01
N ALA A 151 -17.97 -15.18 -21.22
CA ALA A 151 -17.28 -15.62 -22.43
C ALA A 151 -16.01 -14.80 -22.75
N GLU A 152 -15.93 -13.56 -22.23
CA GLU A 152 -14.77 -12.68 -22.37
C GLU A 152 -13.66 -12.99 -21.37
N HIS A 153 -13.89 -13.89 -20.40
CA HIS A 153 -12.89 -14.22 -19.39
C HIS A 153 -11.63 -14.81 -20.03
N PRO A 154 -10.40 -14.41 -19.59
CA PRO A 154 -9.15 -14.83 -20.22
C PRO A 154 -8.94 -16.34 -20.26
N TYR A 155 -9.60 -17.12 -19.40
CA TYR A 155 -9.58 -18.58 -19.41
C TYR A 155 -9.99 -19.17 -20.77
N PHE A 156 -11.04 -18.63 -21.41
CA PHE A 156 -11.53 -19.20 -22.69
C PHE A 156 -10.59 -18.96 -23.88
N LYS A 157 -9.66 -18.03 -23.75
CA LYS A 157 -8.64 -17.77 -24.78
C LYS A 157 -7.41 -18.68 -24.65
N ASN A 158 -7.04 -19.07 -23.43
CA ASN A 158 -5.83 -19.82 -23.15
C ASN A 158 -6.04 -20.72 -21.91
N PRO A 159 -6.91 -21.75 -21.98
CA PRO A 159 -7.25 -22.58 -20.82
C PRO A 159 -6.04 -23.33 -20.25
N GLU A 160 -5.03 -23.64 -21.08
CA GLU A 160 -3.78 -24.29 -20.68
C GLU A 160 -2.90 -23.47 -19.75
N ARG A 161 -3.21 -22.19 -19.56
CA ARG A 161 -2.49 -21.29 -18.66
C ARG A 161 -3.05 -21.29 -17.24
N PHE A 162 -4.08 -22.08 -17.00
CA PHE A 162 -4.78 -22.12 -15.71
C PHE A 162 -4.75 -23.52 -15.14
N PHE A 163 -4.86 -23.59 -13.83
CA PHE A 163 -5.12 -24.84 -13.14
C PHE A 163 -6.27 -24.70 -12.13
N HIS A 164 -6.87 -25.84 -11.79
CA HIS A 164 -7.90 -25.94 -10.76
C HIS A 164 -7.30 -26.50 -9.47
N TYR A 165 -7.61 -25.90 -8.35
CA TYR A 165 -7.13 -26.31 -7.05
C TYR A 165 -8.18 -26.05 -5.97
N ASP A 166 -8.65 -27.09 -5.30
CA ASP A 166 -9.64 -27.01 -4.21
C ASP A 166 -10.85 -26.09 -4.52
N GLY A 167 -11.43 -26.26 -5.72
CA GLY A 167 -12.58 -25.46 -6.19
C GLY A 167 -12.26 -24.03 -6.64
N LEU A 168 -11.01 -23.63 -6.58
CA LEU A 168 -10.52 -22.39 -7.19
C LEU A 168 -10.05 -22.66 -8.62
N MET A 169 -9.96 -21.61 -9.42
CA MET A 169 -9.19 -21.59 -10.66
C MET A 169 -8.18 -20.44 -10.58
N LEU A 170 -6.93 -20.73 -10.89
CA LEU A 170 -5.83 -19.77 -10.83
C LEU A 170 -5.09 -19.74 -12.17
N PHE A 171 -4.56 -18.58 -12.51
CA PHE A 171 -3.45 -18.52 -13.45
C PHE A 171 -2.28 -19.31 -12.86
N ASP A 172 -1.63 -20.14 -13.65
CA ASP A 172 -0.42 -20.84 -13.24
C ASP A 172 0.76 -19.86 -13.10
N PRO A 173 1.30 -19.64 -11.90
CA PRO A 173 2.43 -18.73 -11.70
C PRO A 173 3.72 -19.19 -12.39
N GLY A 174 3.82 -20.47 -12.73
CA GLY A 174 4.93 -21.07 -13.46
C GLY A 174 4.98 -20.69 -14.95
N GLN A 175 3.92 -20.07 -15.47
CA GLN A 175 3.83 -19.67 -16.89
C GLN A 175 4.29 -18.22 -17.07
N PRO A 176 5.41 -17.95 -17.78
CA PRO A 176 5.89 -16.59 -18.03
C PRO A 176 4.84 -15.66 -18.68
N GLU A 177 4.03 -16.21 -19.57
CA GLU A 177 2.98 -15.48 -20.29
C GLU A 177 1.89 -14.94 -19.36
N ASN A 178 1.61 -15.63 -18.24
CA ASN A 178 0.66 -15.17 -17.22
C ASN A 178 1.24 -13.97 -16.45
N ARG A 179 2.52 -14.04 -16.12
CA ARG A 179 3.23 -12.91 -15.50
C ARG A 179 3.16 -11.65 -16.39
N ASP A 180 3.46 -11.81 -17.68
CA ASP A 180 3.39 -10.72 -18.66
C ASP A 180 1.96 -10.17 -18.80
N TYR A 181 0.97 -11.06 -18.80
CA TYR A 181 -0.44 -10.67 -18.88
C TYR A 181 -0.88 -9.84 -17.66
N ILE A 182 -0.57 -10.31 -16.45
CA ILE A 182 -0.94 -9.62 -15.21
C ILE A 182 -0.23 -8.27 -15.10
N CYS A 183 1.04 -8.18 -15.51
CA CYS A 183 1.76 -6.92 -15.58
C CYS A 183 1.08 -5.93 -16.57
N ARG A 184 0.59 -6.38 -17.73
CA ARG A 184 -0.16 -5.51 -18.65
C ARG A 184 -1.49 -5.03 -18.05
N VAL A 185 -2.21 -5.87 -17.31
CA VAL A 185 -3.43 -5.45 -16.57
C VAL A 185 -3.10 -4.37 -15.56
N ALA A 186 -2.02 -4.53 -14.79
CA ALA A 186 -1.58 -3.54 -13.84
C ALA A 186 -1.15 -2.21 -14.50
N MET A 187 -0.45 -2.28 -15.64
CA MET A 187 -0.07 -1.11 -16.42
C MET A 187 -1.29 -0.35 -16.94
N ASP A 188 -2.32 -1.04 -17.46
CA ASP A 188 -3.57 -0.42 -17.91
C ASP A 188 -4.24 0.39 -16.79
N ILE A 189 -4.26 -0.15 -15.57
CA ILE A 189 -4.77 0.57 -14.40
C ILE A 189 -3.93 1.82 -14.10
N VAL A 190 -2.62 1.65 -13.93
CA VAL A 190 -1.71 2.72 -13.51
C VAL A 190 -1.63 3.83 -14.57
N GLU A 191 -1.68 3.49 -15.84
CA GLU A 191 -1.61 4.44 -16.94
C GLU A 191 -2.86 5.31 -17.04
N ARG A 192 -4.04 4.69 -16.91
CA ARG A 192 -5.33 5.35 -17.16
C ARG A 192 -5.93 6.05 -15.94
N TYR A 193 -5.62 5.62 -14.74
CA TYR A 193 -6.20 6.16 -13.51
C TYR A 193 -5.14 6.87 -12.67
N ASP A 194 -5.54 7.96 -12.01
CA ASP A 194 -4.64 8.71 -11.09
C ASP A 194 -4.55 8.03 -9.72
N VAL A 195 -4.25 6.72 -9.72
CA VAL A 195 -4.01 5.97 -8.49
C VAL A 195 -2.66 6.36 -7.87
N ASP A 196 -2.63 6.45 -6.55
CA ASP A 196 -1.41 6.76 -5.79
C ASP A 196 -0.52 5.53 -5.60
N GLY A 197 -1.11 4.33 -5.72
CA GLY A 197 -0.40 3.06 -5.63
C GLY A 197 -1.12 1.89 -6.27
N LEU A 198 -0.34 0.85 -6.54
CA LEU A 198 -0.82 -0.49 -6.85
C LEU A 198 -0.57 -1.39 -5.65
N HIS A 199 -1.56 -2.16 -5.24
CA HIS A 199 -1.51 -3.06 -4.10
C HIS A 199 -1.88 -4.48 -4.51
N ILE A 200 -1.15 -5.48 -4.00
CA ILE A 200 -1.49 -6.91 -4.15
C ILE A 200 -1.56 -7.57 -2.77
N ASP A 201 -2.35 -8.61 -2.67
CA ASP A 201 -2.49 -9.44 -1.47
C ASP A 201 -1.52 -10.65 -1.46
N ASP A 202 -1.83 -11.67 -0.67
CA ASP A 202 -0.97 -12.83 -0.41
C ASP A 202 -1.33 -14.08 -1.25
N TYR A 203 -2.18 -13.95 -2.26
CA TYR A 203 -2.62 -15.08 -3.07
C TYR A 203 -1.72 -15.24 -4.33
N PHE A 204 -0.52 -15.81 -4.13
CA PHE A 204 0.40 -16.17 -5.21
C PHE A 204 0.14 -17.60 -5.68
N TYR A 205 0.80 -18.61 -5.12
CA TYR A 205 0.33 -19.98 -5.18
C TYR A 205 -0.84 -20.18 -4.22
N PRO A 206 -1.71 -21.20 -4.44
CA PRO A 206 -2.87 -21.40 -3.56
C PRO A 206 -2.45 -21.79 -2.15
N TYR A 207 -3.29 -21.40 -1.17
CA TYR A 207 -3.16 -21.92 0.18
C TYR A 207 -3.25 -23.44 0.20
N PRO A 208 -2.40 -24.15 0.96
CA PRO A 208 -2.45 -25.62 1.04
C PRO A 208 -3.84 -26.12 1.47
N ALA A 209 -4.39 -27.09 0.76
CA ALA A 209 -5.70 -27.65 1.02
C ALA A 209 -5.61 -29.19 1.13
N ASN A 210 -5.84 -29.74 2.32
CA ASN A 210 -6.01 -31.17 2.58
C ASN A 210 -4.94 -32.09 1.93
N GLY A 211 -3.69 -31.64 1.83
CA GLY A 211 -2.60 -32.39 1.21
C GLY A 211 -2.69 -32.54 -0.30
N LEU A 212 -3.57 -31.79 -0.96
CA LEU A 212 -3.64 -31.76 -2.42
C LEU A 212 -2.35 -31.19 -3.01
N PRO A 213 -1.73 -31.84 -4.02
CA PRO A 213 -0.60 -31.28 -4.72
C PRO A 213 -1.05 -30.11 -5.60
N ILE A 214 -0.20 -29.10 -5.76
CA ILE A 214 -0.42 -28.03 -6.72
C ILE A 214 -0.20 -28.64 -8.12
N PRO A 215 -1.15 -28.51 -9.07
CA PRO A 215 -1.08 -29.17 -10.37
C PRO A 215 -0.27 -28.35 -11.40
N ASP A 216 1.00 -28.08 -11.08
CA ASP A 216 1.95 -27.31 -11.87
C ASP A 216 3.05 -28.17 -12.55
N ASP A 217 2.80 -29.49 -12.70
CA ASP A 217 3.79 -30.44 -13.25
C ASP A 217 4.23 -30.05 -14.67
N ALA A 218 3.28 -29.72 -15.53
CA ALA A 218 3.57 -29.40 -16.94
C ALA A 218 4.41 -28.11 -17.08
N SER A 219 4.13 -27.09 -16.28
CA SER A 219 4.92 -25.86 -16.27
C SER A 219 6.29 -26.06 -15.60
N TYR A 220 6.39 -26.88 -14.56
CA TYR A 220 7.66 -27.24 -13.95
C TYR A 220 8.54 -28.05 -14.91
N GLU A 221 7.99 -29.04 -15.60
CA GLU A 221 8.73 -29.80 -16.63
C GLU A 221 9.29 -28.88 -17.72
N LYS A 222 8.49 -27.91 -18.16
CA LYS A 222 8.86 -26.98 -19.22
C LYS A 222 9.83 -25.88 -18.77
N TYR A 223 9.68 -25.34 -17.56
CA TYR A 223 10.36 -24.12 -17.12
C TYR A 223 11.20 -24.28 -15.84
N GLY A 224 11.24 -25.47 -15.24
CA GLY A 224 11.95 -25.72 -13.98
C GLY A 224 13.47 -25.61 -14.05
N ASN A 225 14.05 -25.83 -15.26
CA ASN A 225 15.49 -25.65 -15.52
C ASN A 225 16.40 -26.32 -14.49
N GLY A 226 16.00 -27.46 -13.94
CA GLY A 226 16.78 -28.22 -12.95
C GLY A 226 16.74 -27.68 -11.52
N MET A 227 15.98 -26.63 -11.24
CA MET A 227 15.73 -26.12 -9.88
C MET A 227 14.90 -27.13 -9.08
N ALA A 228 15.08 -27.19 -7.75
CA ALA A 228 14.12 -27.82 -6.89
C ALA A 228 12.74 -27.15 -7.02
N ARG A 229 11.64 -27.95 -6.94
CA ARG A 229 10.29 -27.43 -7.25
C ARG A 229 9.90 -26.22 -6.41
N ASP A 230 10.14 -26.25 -5.13
CA ASP A 230 9.76 -25.16 -4.22
C ASP A 230 10.61 -23.89 -4.47
N ASP A 231 11.88 -24.05 -4.83
CA ASP A 231 12.74 -22.93 -5.22
C ASP A 231 12.28 -22.31 -6.55
N TRP A 232 11.88 -23.15 -7.51
CA TRP A 232 11.32 -22.69 -8.77
C TRP A 232 9.99 -21.94 -8.59
N ARG A 233 9.12 -22.41 -7.67
CA ARG A 233 7.88 -21.69 -7.34
C ARG A 233 8.19 -20.31 -6.74
N ARG A 234 9.13 -20.22 -5.81
CA ARG A 234 9.58 -18.93 -5.24
C ARG A 234 10.20 -18.02 -6.30
N ASP A 235 11.02 -18.58 -7.17
CA ASP A 235 11.62 -17.83 -8.28
C ASP A 235 10.57 -17.25 -9.24
N ASN A 236 9.49 -18.00 -9.54
CA ASN A 236 8.37 -17.49 -10.34
C ASN A 236 7.68 -16.29 -9.69
N VAL A 237 7.42 -16.35 -8.39
CA VAL A 237 6.82 -15.24 -7.64
C VAL A 237 7.80 -14.07 -7.55
N ASN A 238 9.07 -14.30 -7.29
CA ASN A 238 10.11 -13.26 -7.26
C ASN A 238 10.23 -12.54 -8.60
N LYS A 239 10.24 -13.27 -9.71
CA LYS A 239 10.23 -12.70 -11.06
C LYS A 239 8.99 -11.86 -11.32
N PHE A 240 7.82 -12.32 -10.85
CA PHE A 240 6.57 -11.57 -10.97
C PHE A 240 6.63 -10.24 -10.20
N ILE A 241 7.01 -10.26 -8.93
CA ILE A 241 7.09 -9.05 -8.10
C ILE A 241 8.06 -8.03 -8.70
N LYS A 242 9.24 -8.50 -9.12
CA LYS A 242 10.23 -7.65 -9.79
C LYS A 242 9.68 -7.01 -11.05
N GLN A 243 9.13 -7.82 -11.97
CA GLN A 243 8.60 -7.35 -13.25
C GLN A 243 7.41 -6.40 -13.05
N LEU A 244 6.53 -6.68 -12.07
CA LEU A 244 5.40 -5.83 -11.76
C LEU A 244 5.86 -4.44 -11.25
N ASN A 245 6.84 -4.40 -10.35
CA ASN A 245 7.43 -3.14 -9.91
C ASN A 245 8.04 -2.34 -11.08
N GLU A 246 8.86 -2.99 -11.90
CA GLU A 246 9.48 -2.37 -13.08
C GLU A 246 8.42 -1.84 -14.06
N SER A 247 7.36 -2.60 -14.30
CA SER A 247 6.24 -2.22 -15.16
C SER A 247 5.51 -0.98 -14.62
N VAL A 248 5.15 -0.98 -13.33
CA VAL A 248 4.48 0.15 -12.69
C VAL A 248 5.35 1.41 -12.75
N LYS A 249 6.64 1.29 -12.41
CA LYS A 249 7.57 2.43 -12.40
C LYS A 249 7.88 2.96 -13.81
N SER A 250 7.81 2.12 -14.83
CA SER A 250 8.00 2.55 -16.23
C SER A 250 6.87 3.44 -16.74
N VAL A 251 5.66 3.27 -16.21
CA VAL A 251 4.47 4.07 -16.55
C VAL A 251 4.39 5.32 -15.68
N LYS A 252 4.41 5.14 -14.36
CA LYS A 252 4.35 6.23 -13.36
C LYS A 252 5.39 6.01 -12.27
N PRO A 253 6.58 6.62 -12.35
CA PRO A 253 7.64 6.44 -11.36
C PRO A 253 7.20 6.71 -9.92
N TRP A 254 6.25 7.61 -9.72
CA TRP A 254 5.69 7.97 -8.40
C TRP A 254 4.57 7.05 -7.92
N CYS A 255 4.04 6.14 -8.74
CA CYS A 255 3.03 5.18 -8.28
C CYS A 255 3.69 4.19 -7.32
N LYS A 256 3.19 4.14 -6.09
CA LYS A 256 3.69 3.23 -5.05
C LYS A 256 3.31 1.79 -5.40
N PHE A 257 4.19 0.84 -5.11
CA PHE A 257 3.88 -0.57 -5.25
C PHE A 257 4.09 -1.29 -3.92
N GLY A 258 3.08 -1.98 -3.44
CA GLY A 258 3.16 -2.71 -2.18
C GLY A 258 2.37 -3.99 -2.14
N VAL A 259 2.67 -4.79 -1.12
CA VAL A 259 2.12 -6.12 -0.90
C VAL A 259 1.59 -6.25 0.52
N SER A 260 0.49 -7.00 0.72
CA SER A 260 0.04 -7.46 2.02
C SER A 260 0.19 -8.98 2.11
N PRO A 261 1.38 -9.47 2.52
CA PRO A 261 1.64 -10.91 2.65
C PRO A 261 0.96 -11.48 3.88
N PHE A 262 0.91 -12.82 3.97
CA PHE A 262 0.50 -13.51 5.17
C PHE A 262 1.34 -13.09 6.39
N GLY A 263 0.79 -13.18 7.60
CA GLY A 263 1.41 -12.61 8.80
C GLY A 263 2.70 -13.29 9.28
N ILE A 264 2.94 -14.55 8.93
CA ILE A 264 4.15 -15.31 9.28
C ILE A 264 5.04 -15.46 8.04
N PHE A 265 6.27 -14.97 8.10
CA PHE A 265 7.25 -15.21 7.03
C PHE A 265 7.74 -16.65 7.05
N ARG A 266 8.40 -17.07 8.14
CA ARG A 266 8.81 -18.45 8.46
C ARG A 266 8.74 -18.69 9.95
N ASN A 267 8.43 -19.93 10.35
CA ASN A 267 8.50 -20.34 11.73
C ASN A 267 9.96 -20.63 12.11
N LYS A 268 10.34 -20.35 13.33
CA LYS A 268 11.69 -20.59 13.84
C LYS A 268 12.13 -22.06 13.75
N LYS A 269 11.19 -23.01 13.83
CA LYS A 269 11.47 -24.45 13.64
C LYS A 269 11.95 -24.77 12.22
N ASN A 270 11.60 -23.97 11.22
CA ASN A 270 11.98 -24.15 9.81
C ASN A 270 13.20 -23.30 9.43
N ASP A 271 13.41 -22.18 10.12
CA ASP A 271 14.52 -21.26 9.89
C ASP A 271 14.92 -20.61 11.22
N PRO A 272 16.20 -20.69 11.67
CA PRO A 272 16.64 -20.06 12.92
C PRO A 272 16.33 -18.55 13.01
N ASN A 273 16.24 -17.86 11.85
CA ASN A 273 15.90 -16.43 11.75
C ASN A 273 14.37 -16.20 11.67
N GLY A 274 13.58 -17.23 11.65
CA GLY A 274 12.11 -17.16 11.65
C GLY A 274 11.54 -16.67 12.99
N SER A 275 10.25 -16.35 12.99
CA SER A 275 9.53 -15.94 14.20
C SER A 275 9.21 -17.15 15.08
N GLU A 276 9.07 -16.91 16.40
CA GLU A 276 8.62 -17.91 17.39
C GLU A 276 7.12 -18.19 17.21
N THR A 277 6.80 -18.83 16.09
CA THR A 277 5.42 -19.11 15.65
C THR A 277 5.29 -20.54 15.17
N ASN A 278 4.05 -21.04 15.01
CA ASN A 278 3.75 -22.35 14.46
C ASN A 278 2.46 -22.27 13.62
N GLY A 279 2.58 -21.78 12.40
CA GLY A 279 1.46 -21.62 11.46
C GLY A 279 1.91 -21.71 10.02
N LEU A 280 0.97 -21.46 9.10
CA LEU A 280 1.24 -21.33 7.66
C LEU A 280 2.27 -20.21 7.43
N GLN A 281 3.12 -20.35 6.44
CA GLN A 281 4.28 -19.52 6.19
C GLN A 281 4.27 -18.95 4.77
N ASN A 282 4.71 -17.71 4.61
CA ASN A 282 4.91 -17.12 3.28
C ASN A 282 5.92 -17.92 2.44
N TYR A 283 7.11 -18.17 3.01
CA TYR A 283 8.24 -18.72 2.27
C TYR A 283 8.05 -20.17 1.87
N ASP A 284 7.63 -21.03 2.82
CA ASP A 284 7.57 -22.47 2.60
C ASP A 284 6.22 -22.94 2.03
N ASP A 285 5.09 -22.28 2.40
CA ASP A 285 3.75 -22.73 2.05
C ASP A 285 3.12 -21.94 0.89
N LEU A 286 3.46 -20.64 0.77
CA LEU A 286 2.91 -19.74 -0.25
C LEU A 286 3.95 -19.35 -1.31
N TYR A 287 5.19 -19.81 -1.16
CA TYR A 287 6.31 -19.57 -2.06
C TYR A 287 6.60 -18.07 -2.27
N ALA A 288 6.39 -17.27 -1.23
CA ALA A 288 6.54 -15.82 -1.22
C ALA A 288 7.76 -15.39 -0.40
N ASP A 289 8.86 -15.04 -1.06
CA ASP A 289 10.10 -14.55 -0.41
C ASP A 289 10.04 -13.04 -0.20
N VAL A 290 9.16 -12.61 0.73
CA VAL A 290 8.90 -11.20 1.04
C VAL A 290 10.16 -10.46 1.46
N LEU A 291 11.08 -11.10 2.17
CA LEU A 291 12.33 -10.46 2.60
C LEU A 291 13.25 -10.17 1.42
N GLU A 292 13.27 -11.03 0.40
CA GLU A 292 14.01 -10.77 -0.83
C GLU A 292 13.44 -9.55 -1.55
N TRP A 293 12.12 -9.43 -1.67
CA TRP A 293 11.47 -8.30 -2.35
C TRP A 293 11.81 -6.97 -1.68
N VAL A 294 11.84 -6.96 -0.35
CA VAL A 294 12.20 -5.78 0.45
C VAL A 294 13.70 -5.45 0.28
N ARG A 295 14.58 -6.44 0.39
CA ARG A 295 16.05 -6.26 0.23
C ARG A 295 16.43 -5.74 -1.15
N GLN A 296 15.79 -6.26 -2.19
CA GLN A 296 16.03 -5.86 -3.57
C GLN A 296 15.31 -4.54 -3.95
N GLY A 297 14.43 -4.04 -3.08
CA GLY A 297 13.65 -2.83 -3.34
C GLY A 297 12.59 -3.01 -4.42
N TRP A 298 12.08 -4.23 -4.61
CA TRP A 298 11.00 -4.52 -5.57
C TRP A 298 9.61 -4.14 -5.04
N VAL A 299 9.49 -3.77 -3.79
CA VAL A 299 8.28 -3.21 -3.18
C VAL A 299 8.61 -1.91 -2.47
N ASP A 300 7.67 -0.97 -2.43
CA ASP A 300 7.79 0.29 -1.71
C ASP A 300 7.29 0.15 -0.26
N TYR A 301 6.29 -0.70 -0.04
CA TYR A 301 5.76 -0.99 1.28
C TYR A 301 5.29 -2.44 1.41
N ASN A 302 5.28 -2.89 2.65
CA ASN A 302 4.86 -4.22 3.05
C ASN A 302 3.83 -4.11 4.18
N ILE A 303 2.70 -4.83 4.07
CA ILE A 303 1.61 -4.82 5.07
C ILE A 303 1.32 -6.26 5.51
N PRO A 304 2.18 -6.89 6.34
CA PRO A 304 1.92 -8.24 6.82
C PRO A 304 0.58 -8.31 7.59
N GLN A 305 -0.22 -9.32 7.29
CA GLN A 305 -1.55 -9.54 7.86
C GLN A 305 -1.44 -10.25 9.21
N ILE A 306 -1.01 -9.54 10.26
CA ILE A 306 -0.86 -10.11 11.61
C ILE A 306 -2.17 -9.98 12.41
N TYR A 307 -3.18 -10.70 11.96
CA TYR A 307 -4.58 -10.55 12.41
C TYR A 307 -4.90 -11.17 13.78
N TRP A 308 -3.95 -11.86 14.40
CA TRP A 308 -4.14 -12.55 15.68
C TRP A 308 -4.09 -11.60 16.87
N GLN A 309 -4.61 -12.04 18.00
CA GLN A 309 -4.54 -11.32 19.28
C GLN A 309 -3.14 -11.43 19.90
N ILE A 310 -2.84 -10.49 20.81
CA ILE A 310 -1.71 -10.62 21.73
C ILE A 310 -1.97 -11.82 22.63
N GLY A 311 -0.98 -12.70 22.80
CA GLY A 311 -1.09 -13.96 23.53
C GLY A 311 -1.70 -15.11 22.73
N HIS A 312 -1.75 -15.01 21.38
CA HIS A 312 -2.18 -16.15 20.56
C HIS A 312 -1.14 -17.28 20.63
N PRO A 313 -1.53 -18.56 20.91
CA PRO A 313 -0.57 -19.60 21.23
C PRO A 313 0.42 -19.99 20.13
N THR A 314 0.06 -19.76 18.85
CA THR A 314 0.89 -20.18 17.70
C THR A 314 1.26 -19.04 16.76
N ALA A 315 0.66 -17.88 16.92
CA ALA A 315 0.88 -16.70 16.05
C ALA A 315 0.65 -15.41 16.85
N ASP A 316 1.38 -15.27 17.97
CA ASP A 316 1.25 -14.13 18.84
C ASP A 316 1.56 -12.82 18.13
N TYR A 317 0.67 -11.84 18.27
CA TYR A 317 0.80 -10.53 17.64
C TYR A 317 2.08 -9.79 18.04
N GLU A 318 2.43 -9.79 19.34
CA GLU A 318 3.63 -9.10 19.82
C GLU A 318 4.90 -9.73 19.25
N THR A 319 4.98 -11.05 19.24
CA THR A 319 6.08 -11.80 18.61
C THR A 319 6.23 -11.43 17.13
N LEU A 320 5.12 -11.40 16.40
CA LEU A 320 5.13 -11.13 14.96
C LEU A 320 5.49 -9.68 14.64
N ILE A 321 4.90 -8.68 15.32
CA ILE A 321 5.19 -7.27 15.01
C ILE A 321 6.66 -6.92 15.33
N ARG A 322 7.24 -7.49 16.39
CA ARG A 322 8.66 -7.30 16.72
C ARG A 322 9.54 -7.91 15.63
N TRP A 323 9.23 -9.14 15.23
CA TRP A 323 9.97 -9.80 14.16
C TRP A 323 9.91 -9.00 12.84
N TRP A 324 8.73 -8.53 12.44
CA TRP A 324 8.59 -7.70 11.23
C TRP A 324 9.31 -6.36 11.35
N SER A 325 9.28 -5.71 12.52
CA SER A 325 10.02 -4.48 12.79
C SER A 325 11.54 -4.64 12.58
N GLU A 326 12.10 -5.76 13.04
CA GLU A 326 13.52 -6.10 12.87
C GLU A 326 13.87 -6.45 11.41
N ASN A 327 12.89 -6.86 10.61
CA ASN A 327 13.05 -7.29 9.22
C ASN A 327 12.44 -6.34 8.19
N ALA A 328 12.17 -5.08 8.54
CA ALA A 328 11.58 -4.09 7.64
C ALA A 328 12.46 -3.75 6.42
N GLY A 329 13.77 -3.97 6.48
CA GLY A 329 14.69 -3.96 5.34
C GLY A 329 14.84 -2.61 4.62
N GLY A 330 14.46 -1.49 5.26
CA GLY A 330 14.56 -0.15 4.68
C GLY A 330 13.46 0.19 3.67
N ARG A 331 12.38 -0.58 3.64
CA ARG A 331 11.11 -0.26 2.99
C ARG A 331 10.04 -0.05 4.04
N HIS A 332 8.94 0.63 3.68
CA HIS A 332 7.88 0.89 4.65
C HIS A 332 7.25 -0.41 5.14
N LEU A 333 7.13 -0.52 6.44
CA LEU A 333 6.37 -1.56 7.12
C LEU A 333 5.10 -0.93 7.74
N TYR A 334 3.95 -1.37 7.27
CA TYR A 334 2.65 -1.06 7.86
C TYR A 334 2.04 -2.35 8.39
N ILE A 335 1.24 -2.27 9.43
CA ILE A 335 0.69 -3.48 10.07
C ILE A 335 -0.76 -3.69 9.65
N GLY A 336 -1.06 -4.86 9.08
CA GLY A 336 -2.42 -5.31 8.82
C GLY A 336 -3.12 -5.64 10.14
N GLN A 337 -4.24 -4.95 10.43
CA GLN A 337 -5.03 -5.12 11.66
C GLN A 337 -6.41 -5.68 11.34
N ASP A 338 -6.80 -6.80 11.95
CA ASP A 338 -8.18 -7.29 11.90
C ASP A 338 -8.98 -6.68 13.06
N VAL A 339 -9.86 -5.74 12.71
CA VAL A 339 -10.65 -4.97 13.68
C VAL A 339 -11.67 -5.86 14.40
N GLU A 340 -12.53 -6.54 13.63
CA GLU A 340 -13.62 -7.35 14.20
C GLU A 340 -13.12 -8.51 15.05
N ARG A 341 -12.02 -9.10 14.66
CA ARG A 341 -11.39 -10.19 15.41
C ARG A 341 -10.77 -9.66 16.69
N THR A 342 -10.00 -8.55 16.62
CA THR A 342 -9.22 -8.09 17.77
C THR A 342 -10.08 -7.48 18.88
N VAL A 343 -11.17 -6.77 18.54
CA VAL A 343 -12.05 -6.17 19.56
C VAL A 343 -12.80 -7.20 20.42
N LYS A 344 -12.78 -8.47 20.04
CA LYS A 344 -13.34 -9.59 20.82
C LYS A 344 -12.45 -10.05 21.96
N TYR A 345 -11.18 -9.62 21.98
CA TYR A 345 -10.22 -10.01 23.01
C TYR A 345 -9.95 -8.84 23.95
N ASN A 346 -10.12 -9.09 25.25
CA ASN A 346 -9.82 -8.11 26.26
C ASN A 346 -8.31 -7.83 26.35
N ASP A 347 -7.97 -6.59 26.65
CA ASP A 347 -6.59 -6.21 26.94
C ASP A 347 -6.07 -6.98 28.17
N LEU A 348 -4.83 -7.47 28.09
CA LEU A 348 -4.23 -8.28 29.14
C LEU A 348 -3.98 -7.52 30.46
N LYS A 349 -3.90 -6.19 30.38
CA LYS A 349 -3.66 -5.30 31.53
C LYS A 349 -4.92 -4.55 31.98
N ASN A 350 -5.94 -4.48 31.13
CA ASN A 350 -7.21 -3.81 31.44
C ASN A 350 -8.38 -4.56 30.80
N ALA A 351 -9.02 -5.43 31.56
CA ALA A 351 -10.13 -6.26 31.10
C ALA A 351 -11.38 -5.49 30.63
N ASN A 352 -11.45 -4.18 30.89
CA ASN A 352 -12.54 -3.32 30.42
C ASN A 352 -12.29 -2.73 29.03
N GLU A 353 -11.12 -2.97 28.46
CA GLU A 353 -10.73 -2.51 27.12
C GLU A 353 -10.39 -3.71 26.22
N HIS A 354 -10.50 -3.53 24.91
CA HIS A 354 -10.05 -4.51 23.92
C HIS A 354 -8.58 -4.29 23.55
N GLN A 355 -7.93 -5.31 22.99
CA GLN A 355 -6.49 -5.31 22.71
C GLN A 355 -6.03 -4.32 21.65
N MET A 356 -6.92 -3.69 20.86
CA MET A 356 -6.50 -2.73 19.81
C MET A 356 -5.70 -1.56 20.39
N ARG A 357 -5.99 -1.14 21.63
CA ARG A 357 -5.22 -0.09 22.28
C ARG A 357 -3.77 -0.53 22.52
N ALA A 358 -3.58 -1.70 23.11
CA ALA A 358 -2.24 -2.27 23.33
C ALA A 358 -1.48 -2.49 22.03
N LYS A 359 -2.16 -2.95 20.96
CA LYS A 359 -1.55 -3.10 19.64
C LYS A 359 -1.06 -1.77 19.05
N TYR A 360 -1.85 -0.70 19.14
CA TYR A 360 -1.43 0.62 18.67
C TYR A 360 -0.26 1.20 19.48
N ASP A 361 -0.30 1.07 20.82
CA ASP A 361 0.77 1.54 21.68
C ASP A 361 2.08 0.78 21.37
N LEU A 362 2.01 -0.54 21.18
CA LEU A 362 3.15 -1.37 20.76
C LEU A 362 3.66 -0.97 19.37
N GLN A 363 2.78 -0.89 18.37
CA GLN A 363 3.10 -0.48 17.01
C GLN A 363 3.88 0.85 16.98
N ARG A 364 3.43 1.85 17.72
CA ARG A 364 4.06 3.17 17.75
C ARG A 364 5.36 3.25 18.55
N SER A 365 5.65 2.23 19.35
CA SER A 365 6.90 2.10 20.12
C SER A 365 8.02 1.38 19.37
N LEU A 366 7.68 0.69 18.27
CA LEU A 366 8.65 -0.11 17.51
C LEU A 366 9.28 0.69 16.37
N PRO A 367 10.61 0.56 16.17
CA PRO A 367 11.30 1.22 15.07
C PRO A 367 10.90 0.61 13.72
N GLY A 368 10.85 1.44 12.68
CA GLY A 368 10.56 0.99 11.31
C GLY A 368 9.10 0.64 11.03
N VAL A 369 8.21 0.65 12.05
CA VAL A 369 6.76 0.51 11.83
C VAL A 369 6.17 1.91 11.63
N GLU A 370 5.67 2.17 10.42
CA GLU A 370 5.27 3.52 10.01
C GLU A 370 3.76 3.68 9.82
N GLY A 371 2.99 2.75 10.34
CA GLY A 371 1.54 2.82 10.30
C GLY A 371 0.84 1.46 10.26
N SER A 372 -0.44 1.50 9.93
CA SER A 372 -1.27 0.30 9.83
C SER A 372 -2.36 0.42 8.77
N CYS A 373 -2.87 -0.74 8.33
CA CYS A 373 -4.02 -0.84 7.46
C CYS A 373 -5.10 -1.69 8.11
N GLN A 374 -6.34 -1.21 8.10
CA GLN A 374 -7.46 -1.81 8.81
C GLN A 374 -8.19 -2.81 7.93
N TRP A 375 -8.28 -4.03 8.33
CA TRP A 375 -9.16 -5.03 7.77
C TRP A 375 -10.47 -5.00 8.55
N TYR A 376 -11.53 -4.51 8.02
CA TYR A 376 -11.72 -3.82 6.75
C TYR A 376 -12.48 -2.51 6.98
N ALA A 377 -12.68 -1.70 5.96
CA ALA A 377 -13.27 -0.36 6.08
C ALA A 377 -14.62 -0.33 6.82
N LYS A 378 -15.56 -1.24 6.45
CA LYS A 378 -16.85 -1.33 7.13
C LYS A 378 -16.70 -1.67 8.62
N ALA A 379 -15.74 -2.51 9.00
CA ALA A 379 -15.48 -2.82 10.40
C ALA A 379 -15.05 -1.58 11.21
N VAL A 380 -14.31 -0.65 10.59
CA VAL A 380 -14.00 0.65 11.23
C VAL A 380 -15.26 1.49 11.37
N VAL A 381 -16.07 1.57 10.31
CA VAL A 381 -17.31 2.38 10.26
C VAL A 381 -18.36 1.89 11.26
N ASP A 382 -18.52 0.58 11.41
CA ASP A 382 -19.45 -0.04 12.36
C ASP A 382 -19.07 0.20 13.83
N ASN A 383 -17.86 0.67 14.10
CA ASN A 383 -17.35 1.05 15.43
C ASN A 383 -17.48 -0.05 16.51
N PRO A 384 -17.17 -1.32 16.25
CA PRO A 384 -17.28 -2.37 17.24
C PRO A 384 -16.34 -2.09 18.42
N GLY A 385 -16.82 -2.28 19.65
CA GLY A 385 -16.06 -1.99 20.86
C GLY A 385 -15.56 -0.55 20.97
N ASN A 386 -16.22 0.42 20.33
CA ASN A 386 -15.80 1.83 20.27
C ASN A 386 -14.45 2.04 19.56
N TYR A 387 -14.09 1.16 18.61
CA TYR A 387 -12.82 1.23 17.89
C TYR A 387 -12.61 2.55 17.14
N ALA A 388 -13.60 2.98 16.34
CA ALA A 388 -13.54 4.26 15.62
C ALA A 388 -13.44 5.46 16.56
N THR A 389 -14.13 5.40 17.71
CA THR A 389 -14.05 6.42 18.77
C THR A 389 -12.63 6.49 19.33
N MET A 390 -12.03 5.33 19.63
CA MET A 390 -10.63 5.25 20.09
C MET A 390 -9.64 5.87 19.08
N LEU A 391 -9.84 5.62 17.78
CA LEU A 391 -9.02 6.24 16.73
C LEU A 391 -9.14 7.75 16.76
N LYS A 392 -10.36 8.28 16.74
CA LYS A 392 -10.64 9.74 16.70
C LYS A 392 -10.12 10.48 17.94
N GLU A 393 -10.27 9.89 19.11
CA GLU A 393 -9.95 10.57 20.37
C GLU A 393 -8.49 10.42 20.79
N LYS A 394 -7.84 9.31 20.46
CA LYS A 394 -6.48 9.01 20.93
C LYS A 394 -5.47 8.94 19.79
N TYR A 395 -5.58 7.94 18.90
CA TYR A 395 -4.49 7.64 17.97
C TYR A 395 -4.48 8.52 16.71
N HIS A 396 -5.63 8.87 16.18
CA HIS A 396 -5.77 9.68 14.98
C HIS A 396 -6.40 11.05 15.25
N LYS A 397 -6.23 11.55 16.46
CA LYS A 397 -6.80 12.83 16.91
C LYS A 397 -6.44 14.00 15.99
N TYR A 398 -5.25 13.98 15.43
CA TYR A 398 -4.77 14.96 14.46
C TYR A 398 -4.54 14.29 13.10
N PRO A 399 -4.71 15.03 11.99
CA PRO A 399 -4.34 14.51 10.68
C PRO A 399 -2.85 14.13 10.63
N ALA A 400 -2.50 13.19 9.76
CA ALA A 400 -1.13 12.83 9.49
C ALA A 400 -0.87 12.79 7.98
N LEU A 401 0.31 13.27 7.56
CA LEU A 401 0.82 13.07 6.22
C LEU A 401 1.23 11.60 6.04
N ALA A 402 1.24 11.10 4.82
CA ALA A 402 1.83 9.79 4.57
C ALA A 402 3.36 9.83 4.76
N PRO A 403 3.99 8.69 5.09
CA PRO A 403 5.44 8.60 5.22
C PRO A 403 6.19 8.97 3.92
N LEU A 404 7.41 9.49 4.05
CA LEU A 404 8.29 9.81 2.92
C LEU A 404 8.85 8.55 2.28
N MET A 405 8.99 8.53 0.95
CA MET A 405 9.64 7.44 0.21
C MET A 405 10.93 7.94 -0.49
N PRO A 406 12.00 8.18 0.26
CA PRO A 406 13.22 8.82 -0.28
C PRO A 406 13.93 7.96 -1.34
N TRP A 407 13.65 6.66 -1.41
CA TRP A 407 14.16 5.78 -2.46
C TRP A 407 13.46 5.98 -3.82
N ILE A 408 12.30 6.66 -3.85
CA ILE A 408 11.61 7.05 -5.09
C ILE A 408 11.97 8.50 -5.43
N ASP A 409 11.75 9.41 -4.49
CA ASP A 409 12.13 10.82 -4.59
C ASP A 409 12.32 11.44 -3.19
N SER A 410 13.30 12.35 -3.08
CA SER A 410 13.61 13.07 -1.84
C SER A 410 13.59 14.58 -2.01
N LYS A 411 13.18 15.07 -3.19
CA LYS A 411 13.22 16.50 -3.54
C LYS A 411 11.86 17.12 -3.38
N ALA A 412 11.74 18.05 -2.42
CA ALA A 412 10.51 18.78 -2.19
C ALA A 412 10.12 19.70 -3.38
N PRO A 413 8.82 19.84 -3.67
CA PRO A 413 8.32 20.75 -4.67
C PRO A 413 8.58 22.21 -4.27
N LYS A 414 8.40 23.15 -5.19
CA LYS A 414 8.45 24.58 -4.88
C LYS A 414 7.26 24.96 -4.00
N LYS A 415 7.44 26.02 -3.19
CA LYS A 415 6.39 26.57 -2.34
C LYS A 415 5.21 27.12 -3.15
N VAL A 416 4.01 27.11 -2.56
CA VAL A 416 2.80 27.74 -3.11
C VAL A 416 3.00 29.24 -3.34
N ARG A 417 2.16 29.83 -4.19
CA ARG A 417 2.24 31.24 -4.58
C ARG A 417 0.92 31.96 -4.24
N LYS A 418 1.01 33.24 -3.92
CA LYS A 418 -0.11 34.16 -3.73
C LYS A 418 -1.23 33.61 -2.82
N PRO A 419 -0.94 33.07 -1.62
CA PRO A 419 -2.00 32.64 -0.72
C PRO A 419 -2.80 33.85 -0.23
N ALA A 420 -4.13 33.71 -0.17
CA ALA A 420 -5.05 34.73 0.32
C ALA A 420 -6.28 34.09 0.97
N ILE A 421 -6.87 34.72 1.96
CA ILE A 421 -8.18 34.37 2.49
C ILE A 421 -9.21 35.30 1.89
N ILE A 422 -10.27 34.72 1.34
CA ILE A 422 -11.36 35.46 0.68
C ILE A 422 -12.67 35.00 1.33
N ALA A 423 -13.54 35.95 1.64
CA ALA A 423 -14.90 35.65 2.06
C ALA A 423 -15.71 35.13 0.86
N THR A 424 -16.27 33.92 0.98
CA THR A 424 -17.13 33.30 -0.02
C THR A 424 -18.53 33.07 0.58
N LYS A 425 -19.46 32.60 -0.23
CA LYS A 425 -20.79 32.19 0.26
C LYS A 425 -20.74 31.05 1.29
N ASP A 426 -19.68 30.24 1.22
CA ASP A 426 -19.43 29.09 2.10
C ASP A 426 -18.51 29.44 3.30
N GLY A 427 -18.32 30.75 3.57
CA GLY A 427 -17.47 31.24 4.63
C GLY A 427 -16.04 31.62 4.17
N PRO A 428 -15.13 31.90 5.12
CA PRO A 428 -13.76 32.27 4.80
C PRO A 428 -13.04 31.09 4.13
N THR A 429 -12.53 31.33 2.93
CA THR A 429 -11.85 30.30 2.14
C THR A 429 -10.43 30.74 1.81
N LEU A 430 -9.49 29.86 2.06
CA LEU A 430 -8.08 30.03 1.74
C LEU A 430 -7.83 29.56 0.30
N PHE A 431 -7.27 30.44 -0.53
CA PHE A 431 -6.88 30.15 -1.91
C PHE A 431 -5.38 30.33 -2.09
N TRP A 432 -4.81 29.61 -3.04
CA TRP A 432 -3.42 29.79 -3.49
C TRP A 432 -3.23 29.37 -4.93
N THR A 433 -2.11 29.76 -5.50
CA THR A 433 -1.70 29.28 -6.82
C THR A 433 -0.68 28.15 -6.66
N ALA A 434 -0.88 27.05 -7.36
CA ALA A 434 0.06 25.94 -7.40
C ALA A 434 1.47 26.38 -7.83
N PRO A 435 2.54 25.79 -7.29
CA PRO A 435 3.89 26.05 -7.74
C PRO A 435 4.07 25.59 -9.20
N LYS A 436 4.98 26.26 -9.92
CA LYS A 436 5.42 25.76 -11.23
C LYS A 436 6.43 24.63 -11.03
N PHE A 437 6.34 23.58 -11.79
CA PHE A 437 7.25 22.44 -11.79
C PHE A 437 8.04 22.36 -13.12
N LYS A 438 9.15 21.64 -13.11
CA LYS A 438 9.98 21.39 -14.30
C LYS A 438 9.85 19.95 -14.80
N ALA A 439 9.72 18.99 -13.89
CA ALA A 439 9.54 17.59 -14.20
C ALA A 439 8.29 17.05 -13.47
N PRO A 440 7.64 15.96 -13.95
CA PRO A 440 6.46 15.40 -13.31
C PRO A 440 6.65 15.07 -11.82
N MET A 441 7.82 14.59 -11.41
CA MET A 441 8.15 14.30 -10.01
C MET A 441 8.19 15.56 -9.13
N ASP A 442 8.54 16.73 -9.68
CA ASP A 442 8.57 18.03 -8.97
C ASP A 442 7.15 18.64 -8.80
N ASN A 443 6.10 18.02 -9.33
CA ASN A 443 4.73 18.55 -9.28
C ASN A 443 4.16 18.46 -7.86
N ALA A 444 3.51 19.54 -7.42
CA ALA A 444 2.73 19.51 -6.20
C ALA A 444 1.43 18.72 -6.44
N ALA A 445 1.34 17.54 -5.82
CA ALA A 445 0.15 16.70 -5.88
C ALA A 445 -0.82 17.00 -4.72
N TRP A 446 -0.29 17.46 -3.59
CA TRP A 446 -1.05 17.71 -2.37
C TRP A 446 -0.63 19.03 -1.72
N TYR A 447 -1.46 19.51 -0.79
CA TYR A 447 -1.19 20.67 0.03
C TYR A 447 -1.55 20.38 1.48
N ALA A 448 -0.68 20.78 2.43
CA ALA A 448 -0.95 20.72 3.83
C ALA A 448 -1.22 22.13 4.38
N ILE A 449 -2.27 22.25 5.18
CA ILE A 449 -2.71 23.49 5.80
C ILE A 449 -2.46 23.39 7.30
N TYR A 450 -1.68 24.34 7.81
CA TYR A 450 -1.36 24.45 9.23
C TYR A 450 -2.01 25.70 9.83
N ARG A 451 -2.47 25.60 11.08
CA ARG A 451 -3.10 26.67 11.83
C ARG A 451 -2.33 26.92 13.12
N PHE A 452 -2.05 28.18 13.42
CA PHE A 452 -1.35 28.66 14.60
C PHE A 452 -2.14 29.78 15.28
N ARG A 453 -2.01 29.94 16.57
CA ARG A 453 -2.50 31.13 17.29
C ARG A 453 -1.67 32.37 16.89
N LYS A 454 -2.25 33.56 16.95
CA LYS A 454 -1.47 34.81 16.76
C LYS A 454 -0.35 34.88 17.80
N GLY A 455 0.89 35.14 17.34
CA GLY A 455 2.08 35.17 18.20
C GLY A 455 2.72 33.82 18.48
N GLU A 456 2.09 32.71 18.10
CA GLU A 456 2.69 31.37 18.26
C GLU A 456 3.87 31.17 17.31
N LYS A 457 4.93 30.51 17.80
CA LYS A 457 6.08 30.12 16.95
C LYS A 457 5.63 29.05 15.95
N ILE A 458 5.80 29.33 14.67
CA ILE A 458 5.49 28.40 13.59
C ILE A 458 6.38 27.15 13.71
N ASN A 459 5.77 26.00 13.93
CA ASN A 459 6.41 24.69 13.95
C ASN A 459 5.56 23.70 13.15
N LEU A 460 6.00 23.37 11.94
CA LEU A 460 5.31 22.45 11.03
C LEU A 460 5.48 20.97 11.41
N GLU A 461 6.35 20.66 12.37
CA GLU A 461 6.57 19.27 12.83
C GLU A 461 5.53 18.80 13.85
N LYS A 462 4.72 19.73 14.40
CA LYS A 462 3.64 19.40 15.31
C LYS A 462 2.36 19.04 14.56
N SER A 463 1.90 17.80 14.69
CA SER A 463 0.66 17.33 14.07
C SER A 463 -0.58 18.09 14.53
N GLU A 464 -0.56 18.64 15.76
CA GLU A 464 -1.66 19.45 16.30
C GLU A 464 -1.95 20.71 15.46
N ASN A 465 -0.95 21.20 14.75
CA ASN A 465 -1.09 22.37 13.90
C ASN A 465 -1.56 22.04 12.47
N LEU A 466 -1.47 20.76 12.06
CA LEU A 466 -1.96 20.29 10.76
C LEU A 466 -3.49 20.18 10.82
N VAL A 467 -4.20 21.02 10.07
CA VAL A 467 -5.68 21.06 10.09
C VAL A 467 -6.33 20.56 8.81
N GLY A 468 -5.57 20.45 7.73
CA GLY A 468 -6.09 19.96 6.46
C GLY A 468 -5.04 19.44 5.51
N ILE A 469 -5.45 18.46 4.70
CA ILE A 469 -4.69 17.91 3.57
C ILE A 469 -5.66 17.88 2.39
N THR A 470 -5.25 18.44 1.24
CA THR A 470 -6.11 18.54 0.04
C THR A 470 -5.30 18.49 -1.24
N ARG A 471 -5.92 18.07 -2.34
CA ARG A 471 -5.38 18.22 -3.72
C ARG A 471 -5.84 19.51 -4.39
N ASN A 472 -6.86 20.17 -3.82
CA ASN A 472 -7.36 21.45 -4.34
C ASN A 472 -6.40 22.60 -4.04
N THR A 473 -6.50 23.67 -4.80
CA THR A 473 -5.80 24.94 -4.54
C THR A 473 -6.64 25.91 -3.70
N PHE A 474 -7.59 25.37 -2.94
CA PHE A 474 -8.40 26.09 -1.95
C PHE A 474 -8.73 25.18 -0.76
N TYR A 475 -9.07 25.81 0.37
CA TYR A 475 -9.49 25.11 1.58
C TYR A 475 -10.46 26.00 2.39
N ASN A 476 -11.62 25.46 2.72
CA ASN A 476 -12.61 26.16 3.53
C ASN A 476 -12.14 26.24 4.98
N LEU A 477 -12.12 27.41 5.54
CA LEU A 477 -11.69 27.66 6.91
C LEU A 477 -12.89 27.74 7.86
N PRO A 478 -12.70 27.46 9.15
CA PRO A 478 -13.74 27.68 10.14
C PRO A 478 -14.04 29.17 10.31
N GLU A 479 -15.17 29.52 10.91
CA GLU A 479 -15.61 30.91 11.12
C GLU A 479 -14.63 31.75 11.92
N ASP A 480 -13.88 31.13 12.86
CA ASP A 480 -12.85 31.77 13.70
C ASP A 480 -11.52 31.99 12.98
N ALA A 481 -11.46 31.78 11.66
CA ALA A 481 -10.22 31.82 10.86
C ALA A 481 -9.39 33.10 11.08
N LEU A 482 -10.05 34.27 11.15
CA LEU A 482 -9.35 35.58 11.30
C LEU A 482 -8.62 35.72 12.63
N GLY A 483 -8.88 34.88 13.61
CA GLY A 483 -8.16 34.80 14.90
C GLY A 483 -6.82 34.07 14.82
N HIS A 484 -6.50 33.44 13.69
CA HIS A 484 -5.38 32.53 13.53
C HIS A 484 -4.43 32.93 12.39
N VAL A 485 -3.26 32.30 12.41
CA VAL A 485 -2.27 32.38 11.32
C VAL A 485 -2.26 31.06 10.59
N TYR A 486 -2.38 31.10 9.27
CA TYR A 486 -2.30 29.90 8.43
C TYR A 486 -0.99 29.84 7.68
N VAL A 487 -0.47 28.62 7.51
CA VAL A 487 0.70 28.32 6.69
C VAL A 487 0.33 27.19 5.75
N ILE A 488 0.69 27.34 4.46
CA ILE A 488 0.44 26.33 3.45
C ILE A 488 1.78 25.79 2.95
N THR A 489 1.86 24.46 2.83
CA THR A 489 2.96 23.79 2.14
C THR A 489 2.44 23.05 0.93
N ALA A 490 3.28 22.85 -0.09
CA ALA A 490 3.04 21.95 -1.20
C ALA A 490 3.76 20.62 -0.94
N LEU A 491 3.14 19.52 -1.30
CA LEU A 491 3.67 18.17 -1.20
C LEU A 491 3.65 17.54 -2.60
N ASP A 492 4.70 16.84 -2.98
CA ASP A 492 4.69 15.99 -4.17
C ASP A 492 3.97 14.65 -3.92
N HIS A 493 4.02 13.75 -4.88
CA HIS A 493 3.44 12.40 -4.75
C HIS A 493 4.10 11.55 -3.66
N MET A 494 5.38 11.80 -3.35
CA MET A 494 6.13 11.09 -2.28
C MET A 494 6.07 11.82 -0.95
N GLN A 495 5.18 12.81 -0.84
CA GLN A 495 4.94 13.59 0.39
C GLN A 495 6.15 14.45 0.82
N ASN A 496 7.12 14.71 -0.09
CA ASN A 496 8.17 15.68 0.17
C ASN A 496 7.54 17.07 0.31
N GLU A 497 7.85 17.76 1.41
CA GLU A 497 7.15 18.96 1.81
C GLU A 497 7.96 20.23 1.52
N SER A 498 7.38 21.17 0.81
CA SER A 498 7.99 22.46 0.52
C SER A 498 8.13 23.33 1.77
N LYS A 499 8.92 24.40 1.67
CA LYS A 499 8.88 25.48 2.68
C LYS A 499 7.47 26.06 2.77
N GLY A 500 7.03 26.32 3.99
CA GLY A 500 5.71 26.90 4.28
C GLY A 500 5.60 28.36 3.81
N VAL A 501 4.41 28.74 3.37
CA VAL A 501 4.06 30.13 3.03
C VAL A 501 2.99 30.62 3.99
N LYS A 502 3.34 31.62 4.80
CA LYS A 502 2.41 32.30 5.70
C LYS A 502 1.40 33.11 4.90
N VAL A 503 0.14 32.95 5.23
CA VAL A 503 -0.93 33.76 4.67
C VAL A 503 -0.90 35.16 5.32
N LYS A 504 -0.93 36.20 4.48
CA LYS A 504 -1.14 37.56 4.95
C LYS A 504 -2.65 37.79 5.08
N LEU A 505 -3.09 38.20 6.24
CA LEU A 505 -4.47 38.67 6.48
C LEU A 505 -4.64 40.06 5.92
#